data_c46bb4ae5e98e5d636600d302c4b1aca
#
_entry.id   c46bb4ae5e98e5d636600d302c4b1aca
#
_cell.length_a   1.000
_cell.length_b   1.000
_cell.length_c   1.000
_cell.angle_alpha   90.00
_cell.angle_beta   90.00
_cell.angle_gamma   90.00
#
_symmetry.space_group_name_H-M   'P 1'
#
loop_
_entity.id
_entity.type
_entity.pdbx_description
1 polymer ?
#
loop_
_entity_poly.entity_id
_entity_poly.type
_entity_poly.pdbx_seq_one_letter_code
_entity_poly.pdbx_strand_id
1 'polypeptide(L)'
;GQKRVELHLHTKSSSMDGFCDSGKIVRLAHRMGHRAIAITDHGVCQGYPEAMLATDEIHQDDPNFKLIYGCEAYFVDDMIPAVYGTKTMPITGSFVVFDTETTGLDSNVEALTEIGAVYVENGKINPDKSFCTFVNPGKPIPQKVVELTGINDSMVADAPTPAEAIRQFKEFCGDNILVAHNANSFDMLFIRKAGDKAGVDFSNTYIDTLPMAQALFPGLHNYKLDTINKHLEIQPFNHHRAVDDAMALARIFEVMLSDLKEKDMTTVEAINTGLGGNKEVLKKKYYHLIILVQNQTGLKNLYRIVSAAHTKYFFKKPRVPRSLLNKYRDGLILT
;
A
#
# COMPACT_ATOMS: atom_id res chain seq x y z
N GLY A 1 15.57 -22.73 -36.83
CA GLY A 1 15.41 -22.55 -35.41
C GLY A 1 13.94 -22.18 -35.09
N GLN A 2 13.47 -22.51 -33.90
CA GLN A 2 12.11 -22.16 -33.48
C GLN A 2 11.99 -20.63 -33.38
N LYS A 3 10.97 -20.04 -34.03
CA LYS A 3 10.70 -18.60 -33.97
C LYS A 3 10.11 -18.23 -32.59
N ARG A 4 10.47 -17.06 -32.08
CA ARG A 4 9.85 -16.50 -30.85
C ARG A 4 8.39 -16.14 -31.11
N VAL A 5 7.62 -16.06 -30.06
CA VAL A 5 6.29 -15.42 -30.05
C VAL A 5 6.47 -13.98 -29.60
N GLU A 6 5.93 -13.03 -30.35
CA GLU A 6 5.91 -11.62 -29.92
C GLU A 6 4.74 -11.40 -28.98
N LEU A 7 5.04 -11.00 -27.74
CA LEU A 7 4.04 -10.80 -26.68
C LEU A 7 3.80 -9.31 -26.33
N HIS A 8 4.57 -8.40 -26.95
CA HIS A 8 4.47 -6.96 -26.73
C HIS A 8 4.58 -6.24 -28.06
N LEU A 9 3.46 -5.84 -28.64
CA LEU A 9 3.40 -5.22 -29.95
C LEU A 9 2.32 -4.16 -30.03
N HIS A 10 2.68 -3.00 -30.60
CA HIS A 10 1.79 -1.88 -30.84
C HIS A 10 1.42 -1.76 -32.31
N THR A 11 0.13 -1.58 -32.56
CA THR A 11 -0.41 -1.29 -33.89
C THR A 11 -0.70 0.21 -34.06
N LYS A 12 -1.19 0.63 -35.23
CA LYS A 12 -1.66 2.00 -35.46
C LYS A 12 -2.78 2.45 -34.52
N SER A 13 -3.43 1.52 -33.78
CA SER A 13 -4.43 1.81 -32.77
C SER A 13 -3.81 2.33 -31.47
N SER A 14 -2.50 2.10 -31.27
CA SER A 14 -1.74 2.65 -30.15
C SER A 14 -1.34 4.09 -30.46
N SER A 15 -1.89 5.05 -29.73
CA SER A 15 -1.69 6.47 -29.99
C SER A 15 -0.22 6.86 -29.96
N MET A 16 0.31 7.39 -31.06
CA MET A 16 1.68 7.91 -31.27
C MET A 16 2.79 6.86 -31.10
N ASP A 17 2.49 5.56 -31.26
CA ASP A 17 3.46 4.51 -30.90
C ASP A 17 3.50 3.32 -31.88
N GLY A 18 2.57 3.19 -32.78
CA GLY A 18 2.51 2.12 -33.77
C GLY A 18 2.19 2.60 -35.18
N PHE A 19 2.78 1.94 -36.21
CA PHE A 19 2.57 2.28 -37.62
C PHE A 19 1.78 1.24 -38.38
N CYS A 20 1.83 -0.02 -37.98
CA CYS A 20 1.27 -1.13 -38.73
C CYS A 20 -0.21 -1.35 -38.42
N ASP A 21 -0.99 -1.68 -39.46
CA ASP A 21 -2.32 -2.23 -39.27
C ASP A 21 -2.24 -3.56 -38.57
N SER A 22 -3.15 -3.81 -37.62
CA SER A 22 -3.18 -5.04 -36.85
C SER A 22 -3.34 -6.30 -37.70
N GLY A 23 -4.22 -6.27 -38.71
CA GLY A 23 -4.37 -7.38 -39.66
C GLY A 23 -3.12 -7.61 -40.52
N LYS A 24 -2.45 -6.54 -40.96
CA LYS A 24 -1.22 -6.69 -41.77
C LYS A 24 -0.08 -7.31 -40.97
N ILE A 25 0.09 -6.88 -39.70
CA ILE A 25 1.19 -7.41 -38.86
C ILE A 25 0.93 -8.88 -38.47
N VAL A 26 -0.31 -9.27 -38.25
CA VAL A 26 -0.70 -10.67 -37.99
C VAL A 26 -0.32 -11.55 -39.19
N ARG A 27 -0.71 -11.16 -40.42
CA ARG A 27 -0.33 -11.89 -41.66
C ARG A 27 1.18 -11.91 -41.87
N LEU A 28 1.88 -10.84 -41.55
CA LEU A 28 3.34 -10.78 -41.65
C LEU A 28 4.00 -11.76 -40.69
N ALA A 29 3.57 -11.80 -39.42
CA ALA A 29 4.09 -12.71 -38.42
C ALA A 29 3.92 -14.19 -38.87
N HIS A 30 2.74 -14.56 -39.37
CA HIS A 30 2.51 -15.90 -39.92
C HIS A 30 3.45 -16.22 -41.08
N ARG A 31 3.58 -15.32 -42.06
CA ARG A 31 4.52 -15.50 -43.21
C ARG A 31 5.98 -15.65 -42.76
N MET A 32 6.34 -14.99 -41.66
CA MET A 32 7.71 -15.11 -41.07
C MET A 32 7.89 -16.40 -40.27
N GLY A 33 6.87 -17.27 -40.17
CA GLY A 33 6.90 -18.55 -39.47
C GLY A 33 6.74 -18.44 -37.95
N HIS A 34 6.15 -17.34 -37.44
CA HIS A 34 5.73 -17.29 -36.05
C HIS A 34 4.48 -18.14 -35.86
N ARG A 35 4.39 -18.82 -34.72
CA ARG A 35 3.21 -19.64 -34.39
C ARG A 35 2.12 -18.88 -33.63
N ALA A 36 2.43 -17.67 -33.16
CA ALA A 36 1.51 -16.79 -32.47
C ALA A 36 2.03 -15.36 -32.46
N ILE A 37 1.12 -14.39 -32.23
CA ILE A 37 1.43 -12.98 -32.02
C ILE A 37 0.43 -12.39 -31.04
N ALA A 38 0.88 -11.50 -30.14
CA ALA A 38 0.00 -10.70 -29.31
C ALA A 38 -0.22 -9.31 -29.91
N ILE A 39 -1.41 -8.75 -29.68
CA ILE A 39 -1.72 -7.32 -29.92
C ILE A 39 -1.88 -6.67 -28.56
N THR A 40 -1.02 -5.71 -28.23
CA THR A 40 -0.94 -5.09 -26.90
C THR A 40 -0.87 -3.57 -27.00
N ASP A 41 -1.82 -2.96 -27.67
CA ASP A 41 -1.88 -1.51 -27.82
C ASP A 41 -2.06 -0.80 -26.46
N HIS A 42 -1.59 0.44 -26.35
CA HIS A 42 -1.64 1.24 -25.14
C HIS A 42 -3.07 1.58 -24.71
N GLY A 43 -3.55 0.93 -23.67
CA GLY A 43 -4.83 1.24 -23.01
C GLY A 43 -6.08 1.00 -23.86
N VAL A 44 -5.96 0.34 -25.00
CA VAL A 44 -7.05 0.17 -25.97
C VAL A 44 -7.10 -1.24 -26.56
N CYS A 45 -8.27 -1.58 -27.18
CA CYS A 45 -8.52 -2.88 -27.83
C CYS A 45 -8.96 -2.73 -29.30
N GLN A 46 -8.79 -1.57 -29.90
CA GLN A 46 -9.33 -1.26 -31.24
C GLN A 46 -8.67 -2.07 -32.37
N GLY A 47 -7.46 -2.58 -32.18
CA GLY A 47 -6.77 -3.43 -33.14
C GLY A 47 -7.35 -4.85 -33.26
N TYR A 48 -8.19 -5.30 -32.35
CA TYR A 48 -8.64 -6.70 -32.28
C TYR A 48 -9.51 -7.17 -33.47
N PRO A 49 -10.50 -6.39 -33.96
CA PRO A 49 -11.33 -6.86 -35.06
C PRO A 49 -10.52 -7.19 -36.34
N GLU A 50 -9.62 -6.31 -36.77
CA GLU A 50 -8.80 -6.54 -37.96
C GLU A 50 -7.80 -7.70 -37.74
N ALA A 51 -7.23 -7.82 -36.52
CA ALA A 51 -6.34 -8.92 -36.17
C ALA A 51 -7.07 -10.28 -36.18
N MET A 52 -8.32 -10.31 -35.65
CA MET A 52 -9.16 -11.50 -35.65
C MET A 52 -9.50 -11.95 -37.07
N LEU A 53 -9.98 -11.04 -37.93
CA LEU A 53 -10.29 -11.36 -39.33
C LEU A 53 -9.08 -11.91 -40.07
N ALA A 54 -7.88 -11.32 -39.85
CA ALA A 54 -6.65 -11.83 -40.44
C ALA A 54 -6.26 -13.22 -39.92
N THR A 55 -6.57 -13.52 -38.66
CA THR A 55 -6.34 -14.84 -38.09
C THR A 55 -7.31 -15.87 -38.63
N ASP A 56 -8.59 -15.51 -38.80
CA ASP A 56 -9.60 -16.39 -39.42
C ASP A 56 -9.24 -16.79 -40.86
N GLU A 57 -8.67 -15.85 -41.63
CA GLU A 57 -8.10 -16.14 -42.97
C GLU A 57 -6.95 -17.15 -42.87
N ILE A 58 -6.00 -16.93 -41.94
CA ILE A 58 -4.84 -17.82 -41.73
C ILE A 58 -5.27 -19.23 -41.32
N HIS A 59 -6.33 -19.34 -40.51
CA HIS A 59 -6.85 -20.61 -40.03
C HIS A 59 -7.38 -21.56 -41.13
N GLN A 60 -7.62 -21.04 -42.33
CA GLN A 60 -7.97 -21.87 -43.50
C GLN A 60 -6.80 -22.79 -43.90
N ASP A 61 -5.57 -22.32 -43.72
CA ASP A 61 -4.35 -23.05 -44.09
C ASP A 61 -3.55 -23.54 -42.86
N ASP A 62 -3.56 -22.78 -41.74
CA ASP A 62 -2.84 -23.11 -40.49
C ASP A 62 -3.74 -22.86 -39.27
N PRO A 63 -4.53 -23.85 -38.85
CA PRO A 63 -5.42 -23.74 -37.69
C PRO A 63 -4.69 -23.64 -36.35
N ASN A 64 -3.36 -23.87 -36.31
CA ASN A 64 -2.56 -23.81 -35.08
C ASN A 64 -1.98 -22.44 -34.80
N PHE A 65 -2.02 -21.51 -35.77
CA PHE A 65 -1.58 -20.13 -35.54
C PHE A 65 -2.47 -19.44 -34.49
N LYS A 66 -1.88 -18.71 -33.54
CA LYS A 66 -2.65 -18.11 -32.43
C LYS A 66 -2.55 -16.58 -32.42
N LEU A 67 -3.68 -15.92 -32.36
CA LEU A 67 -3.77 -14.54 -31.95
C LEU A 67 -3.94 -14.49 -30.43
N ILE A 68 -3.10 -13.72 -29.76
CA ILE A 68 -3.16 -13.44 -28.32
C ILE A 68 -3.69 -12.03 -28.15
N TYR A 69 -4.85 -11.90 -27.51
CA TYR A 69 -5.41 -10.60 -27.16
C TYR A 69 -4.68 -10.06 -25.92
N GLY A 70 -4.34 -8.78 -25.91
CA GLY A 70 -3.67 -8.15 -24.78
C GLY A 70 -3.75 -6.63 -24.83
N CYS A 71 -3.29 -5.99 -23.80
CA CYS A 71 -3.25 -4.53 -23.69
C CYS A 71 -2.05 -4.10 -22.86
N GLU A 72 -1.35 -3.05 -23.27
CA GLU A 72 -0.39 -2.40 -22.42
C GLU A 72 -1.09 -1.36 -21.56
N ALA A 73 -1.28 -1.67 -20.29
CA ALA A 73 -2.03 -0.84 -19.36
C ALA A 73 -1.14 0.21 -18.69
N TYR A 74 -1.71 1.39 -18.41
CA TYR A 74 -1.11 2.42 -17.56
C TYR A 74 -1.40 2.09 -16.09
N PHE A 75 -0.63 1.18 -15.52
CA PHE A 75 -0.80 0.66 -14.17
C PHE A 75 -0.50 1.70 -13.11
N VAL A 76 -1.34 1.79 -12.09
CA VAL A 76 -1.14 2.61 -10.90
C VAL A 76 -1.37 1.74 -9.67
N ASP A 77 -0.41 1.74 -8.75
CA ASP A 77 -0.61 1.08 -7.46
C ASP A 77 -1.46 2.00 -6.56
N ASP A 78 -2.74 1.68 -6.47
CA ASP A 78 -3.72 2.37 -5.64
C ASP A 78 -3.97 1.65 -4.31
N MET A 79 -3.23 0.58 -4.05
CA MET A 79 -3.23 -0.04 -2.74
C MET A 79 -2.60 0.92 -1.74
N ILE A 80 -3.23 1.01 -0.58
CA ILE A 80 -2.70 1.80 0.51
C ILE A 80 -2.06 0.81 1.47
N PRO A 81 -0.72 0.78 1.53
CA PRO A 81 -0.02 -0.12 2.42
C PRO A 81 -0.13 0.41 3.86
N ALA A 82 -1.33 0.28 4.45
CA ALA A 82 -1.58 0.67 5.83
C ALA A 82 -1.37 -0.48 6.80
N VAL A 83 -1.67 -1.71 6.38
CA VAL A 83 -1.51 -2.92 7.21
C VAL A 83 -0.33 -3.74 6.71
N TYR A 84 0.58 -4.07 7.60
CA TYR A 84 1.79 -4.85 7.37
C TYR A 84 1.80 -6.07 8.28
N GLY A 85 1.93 -7.26 7.69
CA GLY A 85 1.89 -8.55 8.39
C GLY A 85 0.71 -9.39 7.96
N THR A 86 0.51 -10.52 8.63
CA THR A 86 -0.45 -11.56 8.21
C THR A 86 -1.58 -11.81 9.21
N LYS A 87 -1.50 -11.25 10.42
CA LYS A 87 -2.56 -11.43 11.42
C LYS A 87 -3.78 -10.65 10.99
N THR A 88 -4.91 -11.35 10.94
CA THR A 88 -6.20 -10.79 10.62
C THR A 88 -7.14 -10.92 11.80
N MET A 89 -8.02 -9.95 11.97
CA MET A 89 -9.08 -9.96 12.98
C MET A 89 -10.15 -8.91 12.64
N PRO A 90 -11.33 -8.97 13.26
CA PRO A 90 -12.29 -7.88 13.19
C PRO A 90 -11.68 -6.55 13.65
N ILE A 91 -12.11 -5.42 13.05
CA ILE A 91 -11.67 -4.09 13.47
C ILE A 91 -12.13 -3.70 14.89
N THR A 92 -13.02 -4.49 15.48
CA THR A 92 -13.41 -4.41 16.89
C THR A 92 -12.49 -5.19 17.82
N GLY A 93 -11.44 -5.82 17.30
CA GLY A 93 -10.47 -6.54 18.11
C GLY A 93 -9.64 -5.64 19.03
N SER A 94 -8.55 -6.21 19.55
CA SER A 94 -7.64 -5.50 20.47
C SER A 94 -6.40 -5.03 19.73
N PHE A 95 -6.09 -3.75 19.84
CA PHE A 95 -4.94 -3.08 19.25
C PHE A 95 -4.09 -2.43 20.34
N VAL A 96 -2.78 -2.32 20.10
CA VAL A 96 -1.88 -1.50 20.92
C VAL A 96 -1.45 -0.31 20.08
N VAL A 97 -1.99 0.85 20.41
CA VAL A 97 -1.61 2.13 19.79
C VAL A 97 -0.40 2.66 20.55
N PHE A 98 0.67 3.00 19.84
CA PHE A 98 1.91 3.41 20.48
C PHE A 98 2.61 4.54 19.69
N ASP A 99 3.49 5.21 20.39
CA ASP A 99 4.39 6.23 19.86
C ASP A 99 5.76 6.12 20.53
N THR A 100 6.81 6.63 19.88
CA THR A 100 8.17 6.56 20.38
C THR A 100 8.89 7.89 20.25
N GLU A 101 9.64 8.27 21.32
CA GLU A 101 10.60 9.35 21.26
C GLU A 101 12.01 8.79 21.12
N THR A 102 12.87 9.50 20.39
CA THR A 102 14.20 9.02 20.00
C THR A 102 15.24 10.13 20.05
N THR A 103 16.53 9.78 20.04
CA THR A 103 17.63 10.76 19.96
C THR A 103 17.80 11.39 18.57
N GLY A 104 16.99 10.99 17.57
CA GLY A 104 17.03 11.50 16.21
C GLY A 104 16.29 10.59 15.22
N LEU A 105 16.38 10.86 13.92
CA LEU A 105 15.52 10.24 12.92
C LEU A 105 16.04 8.93 12.30
N ASP A 106 17.36 8.69 12.34
CA ASP A 106 17.97 7.50 11.71
C ASP A 106 18.08 6.35 12.70
N SER A 107 17.21 5.37 12.60
CA SER A 107 17.25 4.17 13.47
C SER A 107 18.58 3.39 13.43
N ASN A 108 19.47 3.64 12.46
CA ASN A 108 20.77 2.99 12.38
C ASN A 108 21.78 3.52 13.40
N VAL A 109 21.65 4.77 13.76
CA VAL A 109 22.58 5.47 14.65
C VAL A 109 21.93 6.04 15.90
N GLU A 110 20.60 6.22 15.87
CA GLU A 110 19.83 6.81 16.95
C GLU A 110 19.19 5.75 17.86
N ALA A 111 18.73 6.16 19.04
CA ALA A 111 18.20 5.28 20.06
C ALA A 111 16.87 5.80 20.61
N LEU A 112 16.07 4.89 21.19
CA LEU A 112 14.83 5.22 21.91
C LEU A 112 15.15 6.01 23.18
N THR A 113 14.28 6.99 23.51
CA THR A 113 14.29 7.76 24.75
C THR A 113 13.00 7.64 25.55
N GLU A 114 11.86 7.35 24.90
CA GLU A 114 10.59 7.05 25.54
C GLU A 114 9.76 6.11 24.66
N ILE A 115 8.92 5.26 25.28
CA ILE A 115 7.89 4.46 24.62
C ILE A 115 6.59 4.69 25.37
N GLY A 116 5.54 5.14 24.65
CA GLY A 116 4.19 5.28 25.17
C GLY A 116 3.20 4.42 24.40
N ALA A 117 2.27 3.78 25.09
CA ALA A 117 1.25 2.97 24.43
C ALA A 117 -0.04 2.88 25.23
N VAL A 118 -1.15 2.60 24.52
CA VAL A 118 -2.48 2.39 25.11
C VAL A 118 -3.25 1.35 24.30
N TYR A 119 -4.10 0.58 24.96
CA TYR A 119 -4.98 -0.36 24.26
C TYR A 119 -6.21 0.35 23.69
N VAL A 120 -6.60 -0.10 22.48
CA VAL A 120 -7.92 0.18 21.89
C VAL A 120 -8.61 -1.17 21.70
N GLU A 121 -9.73 -1.36 22.38
CA GLU A 121 -10.51 -2.61 22.41
C GLU A 121 -11.97 -2.32 22.08
N ASN A 122 -12.58 -3.14 21.22
CA ASN A 122 -13.95 -2.91 20.76
C ASN A 122 -14.18 -1.51 20.15
N GLY A 123 -13.15 -0.95 19.52
CA GLY A 123 -13.17 0.38 18.92
C GLY A 123 -13.14 1.52 19.95
N LYS A 124 -12.73 1.26 21.20
CA LYS A 124 -12.64 2.23 22.28
C LYS A 124 -11.31 2.14 23.03
N ILE A 125 -10.79 3.30 23.43
CA ILE A 125 -9.60 3.38 24.28
C ILE A 125 -9.88 2.74 25.63
N ASN A 126 -8.95 1.90 26.08
CA ASN A 126 -8.92 1.38 27.43
C ASN A 126 -7.80 2.07 28.23
N PRO A 127 -8.10 3.15 28.97
CA PRO A 127 -7.08 3.94 29.67
C PRO A 127 -6.39 3.17 30.82
N ASP A 128 -7.05 2.14 31.34
CA ASP A 128 -6.48 1.30 32.41
C ASP A 128 -5.38 0.36 31.89
N LYS A 129 -5.30 0.18 30.56
CA LYS A 129 -4.27 -0.59 29.88
C LYS A 129 -3.36 0.36 29.10
N SER A 130 -2.48 1.04 29.81
CA SER A 130 -1.48 1.93 29.24
C SER A 130 -0.07 1.53 29.67
N PHE A 131 0.91 1.88 28.84
CA PHE A 131 2.33 1.66 29.06
C PHE A 131 3.09 2.95 28.81
N CYS A 132 3.99 3.29 29.68
CA CYS A 132 4.89 4.41 29.50
C CYS A 132 6.22 4.11 30.18
N THR A 133 7.31 4.25 29.45
CA THR A 133 8.65 4.11 30.01
C THR A 133 9.63 5.03 29.31
N PHE A 134 10.44 5.74 30.10
CA PHE A 134 11.68 6.31 29.57
C PHE A 134 12.66 5.19 29.22
N VAL A 135 13.58 5.50 28.33
CA VAL A 135 14.62 4.58 27.89
C VAL A 135 15.97 5.30 27.96
N ASN A 136 16.95 4.71 28.64
CA ASN A 136 18.31 5.24 28.64
C ASN A 136 18.96 4.94 27.29
N PRO A 137 19.21 5.96 26.42
CA PRO A 137 19.75 5.73 25.08
C PRO A 137 21.22 5.29 25.08
N GLY A 138 21.90 5.35 26.22
CA GLY A 138 23.33 5.06 26.35
C GLY A 138 24.25 6.07 25.66
N LYS A 139 23.72 7.22 25.29
CA LYS A 139 24.45 8.33 24.66
C LYS A 139 23.72 9.67 24.96
N PRO A 140 24.45 10.81 24.87
CA PRO A 140 23.82 12.12 25.08
C PRO A 140 22.66 12.38 24.11
N ILE A 141 21.60 13.00 24.61
CA ILE A 141 20.46 13.44 23.80
C ILE A 141 20.82 14.78 23.16
N PRO A 142 20.76 14.92 21.82
CA PRO A 142 21.06 16.17 21.14
C PRO A 142 20.17 17.32 21.61
N GLN A 143 20.73 18.51 21.79
CA GLN A 143 20.01 19.68 22.31
C GLN A 143 18.73 20.00 21.52
N LYS A 144 18.76 19.83 20.19
CA LYS A 144 17.57 20.02 19.33
C LYS A 144 16.44 19.04 19.65
N VAL A 145 16.78 17.82 20.09
CA VAL A 145 15.80 16.80 20.49
C VAL A 145 15.25 17.17 21.87
N VAL A 146 16.09 17.62 22.79
CA VAL A 146 15.65 18.12 24.10
C VAL A 146 14.67 19.27 23.94
N GLU A 147 14.95 20.21 23.04
CA GLU A 147 14.06 21.35 22.75
C GLU A 147 12.73 20.90 22.13
N LEU A 148 12.72 19.83 21.37
CA LEU A 148 11.53 19.28 20.72
C LEU A 148 10.69 18.44 21.69
N THR A 149 11.30 17.49 22.40
CA THR A 149 10.60 16.47 23.20
C THR A 149 10.51 16.82 24.69
N GLY A 150 11.33 17.76 25.15
CA GLY A 150 11.49 18.07 26.57
C GLY A 150 12.26 17.00 27.35
N ILE A 151 12.66 15.89 26.70
CA ILE A 151 13.38 14.79 27.36
C ILE A 151 14.89 15.10 27.36
N ASN A 152 15.50 15.13 28.53
CA ASN A 152 16.90 15.40 28.70
C ASN A 152 17.64 14.21 29.37
N ASP A 153 18.98 14.27 29.35
CA ASP A 153 19.83 13.19 29.88
C ASP A 153 19.53 12.82 31.35
N SER A 154 19.18 13.80 32.20
CA SER A 154 18.87 13.54 33.60
C SER A 154 17.59 12.75 33.81
N MET A 155 16.60 12.90 32.89
CA MET A 155 15.33 12.17 32.97
C MET A 155 15.46 10.70 32.58
N VAL A 156 16.46 10.36 31.78
CA VAL A 156 16.68 9.00 31.28
C VAL A 156 17.85 8.29 31.94
N ALA A 157 18.57 8.96 32.84
CA ALA A 157 19.79 8.43 33.45
C ALA A 157 19.56 7.10 34.17
N ASP A 158 18.50 7.00 34.96
CA ASP A 158 18.11 5.80 35.72
C ASP A 158 17.02 4.98 35.04
N ALA A 159 16.69 5.29 33.78
CA ALA A 159 15.69 4.56 33.02
C ALA A 159 16.23 3.18 32.54
N PRO A 160 15.32 2.24 32.23
CA PRO A 160 15.71 0.95 31.65
C PRO A 160 16.56 1.12 30.39
N THR A 161 17.47 0.18 30.19
CA THR A 161 18.22 0.08 28.93
C THR A 161 17.27 -0.19 27.75
N PRO A 162 17.65 0.08 26.50
CA PRO A 162 16.80 -0.24 25.34
C PRO A 162 16.38 -1.71 25.30
N ALA A 163 17.25 -2.64 25.73
CA ALA A 163 16.93 -4.05 25.77
C ALA A 163 15.88 -4.41 26.84
N GLU A 164 15.92 -3.76 28.00
CA GLU A 164 14.94 -3.96 29.08
C GLU A 164 13.60 -3.33 28.71
N ALA A 165 13.59 -2.08 28.24
CA ALA A 165 12.40 -1.38 27.82
C ALA A 165 11.66 -2.13 26.70
N ILE A 166 12.39 -2.66 25.72
CA ILE A 166 11.82 -3.45 24.62
C ILE A 166 11.21 -4.77 25.09
N ARG A 167 11.79 -5.45 26.07
CA ARG A 167 11.19 -6.65 26.67
C ARG A 167 9.89 -6.33 27.38
N GLN A 168 9.88 -5.27 28.20
CA GLN A 168 8.67 -4.79 28.88
C GLN A 168 7.58 -4.39 27.88
N PHE A 169 7.96 -3.68 26.82
CA PHE A 169 7.03 -3.31 25.77
C PHE A 169 6.48 -4.52 25.02
N LYS A 170 7.32 -5.52 24.71
CA LYS A 170 6.84 -6.77 24.09
C LYS A 170 5.89 -7.55 24.99
N GLU A 171 6.16 -7.61 26.28
CA GLU A 171 5.26 -8.22 27.26
C GLU A 171 3.90 -7.52 27.30
N PHE A 172 3.91 -6.17 27.29
CA PHE A 172 2.69 -5.37 27.20
C PHE A 172 1.92 -5.61 25.90
N CYS A 173 2.61 -5.63 24.75
CA CYS A 173 1.97 -5.82 23.44
C CYS A 173 1.44 -7.25 23.23
N GLY A 174 2.14 -8.26 23.76
CA GLY A 174 1.89 -9.65 23.39
C GLY A 174 1.90 -9.85 21.87
N ASP A 175 0.86 -10.53 21.36
CA ASP A 175 0.66 -10.76 19.94
C ASP A 175 -0.37 -9.81 19.30
N ASN A 176 -0.73 -8.73 19.98
CA ASN A 176 -1.70 -7.79 19.46
C ASN A 176 -1.17 -7.07 18.20
N ILE A 177 -2.10 -6.57 17.39
CA ILE A 177 -1.77 -5.71 16.25
C ILE A 177 -1.35 -4.36 16.81
N LEU A 178 -0.17 -3.90 16.37
CA LEU A 178 0.39 -2.61 16.76
C LEU A 178 -0.14 -1.51 15.84
N VAL A 179 -0.28 -0.30 16.36
CA VAL A 179 -0.76 0.85 15.58
C VAL A 179 0.12 2.05 15.91
N ALA A 180 0.72 2.68 14.91
CA ALA A 180 1.45 3.93 15.09
C ALA A 180 1.28 4.85 13.86
N HIS A 181 1.67 6.11 14.00
CA HIS A 181 1.56 7.08 12.92
C HIS A 181 2.89 7.22 12.18
N ASN A 182 2.91 6.99 10.87
CA ASN A 182 4.13 6.84 10.08
C ASN A 182 5.00 5.64 10.54
N ALA A 183 4.32 4.63 11.07
CA ALA A 183 4.90 3.45 11.71
C ALA A 183 5.96 2.76 10.86
N ASN A 184 5.66 2.55 9.56
CA ASN A 184 6.54 1.83 8.65
C ASN A 184 7.87 2.54 8.40
N SER A 185 7.88 3.86 8.47
CA SER A 185 9.05 4.68 8.19
C SER A 185 9.78 5.14 9.45
N PHE A 186 9.20 4.97 10.64
CA PHE A 186 9.78 5.46 11.88
C PHE A 186 9.66 4.47 13.05
N ASP A 187 8.56 4.44 13.78
CA ASP A 187 8.46 3.72 15.05
C ASP A 187 8.82 2.24 14.95
N MET A 188 8.28 1.55 13.95
CA MET A 188 8.56 0.12 13.76
C MET A 188 10.02 -0.16 13.41
N LEU A 189 10.73 0.79 12.80
CA LEU A 189 12.16 0.63 12.54
C LEU A 189 12.97 0.65 13.85
N PHE A 190 12.66 1.58 14.75
CA PHE A 190 13.31 1.67 16.05
C PHE A 190 12.99 0.47 16.95
N ILE A 191 11.69 0.11 17.04
CA ILE A 191 11.23 -1.03 17.85
C ILE A 191 11.85 -2.34 17.40
N ARG A 192 11.80 -2.65 16.09
CA ARG A 192 12.39 -3.88 15.54
C ARG A 192 13.88 -3.94 15.75
N LYS A 193 14.58 -2.83 15.48
CA LYS A 193 16.03 -2.79 15.66
C LYS A 193 16.49 -2.94 17.12
N ALA A 194 15.76 -2.33 18.05
CA ALA A 194 15.99 -2.54 19.48
C ALA A 194 15.64 -3.98 19.89
N GLY A 195 14.58 -4.55 19.32
CA GLY A 195 14.19 -5.94 19.47
C GLY A 195 15.27 -6.91 18.99
N ASP A 196 15.78 -6.73 17.77
CA ASP A 196 16.86 -7.56 17.21
C ASP A 196 18.10 -7.57 18.12
N LYS A 197 18.51 -6.41 18.62
CA LYS A 197 19.62 -6.27 19.55
C LYS A 197 19.36 -6.95 20.91
N ALA A 198 18.10 -6.99 21.35
CA ALA A 198 17.68 -7.57 22.61
C ALA A 198 17.31 -9.06 22.50
N GLY A 199 17.30 -9.64 21.30
CA GLY A 199 16.80 -10.99 21.02
C GLY A 199 15.28 -11.11 21.20
N VAL A 200 14.52 -10.04 20.95
CA VAL A 200 13.07 -9.97 21.08
C VAL A 200 12.44 -9.81 19.70
N ASP A 201 11.56 -10.74 19.30
CA ASP A 201 10.89 -10.69 18.02
C ASP A 201 9.68 -9.72 18.04
N PHE A 202 9.68 -8.75 17.13
CA PHE A 202 8.58 -7.85 16.81
C PHE A 202 8.05 -8.11 15.40
N SER A 203 7.71 -9.37 15.11
CA SER A 203 7.00 -9.78 13.90
C SER A 203 5.49 -9.48 13.95
N ASN A 204 5.03 -8.80 14.98
CA ASN A 204 3.63 -8.36 15.10
C ASN A 204 3.14 -7.71 13.79
N THR A 205 1.94 -8.04 13.37
CA THR A 205 1.21 -7.24 12.38
C THR A 205 1.03 -5.83 12.93
N TYR A 206 1.21 -4.82 12.10
CA TYR A 206 1.00 -3.43 12.50
C TYR A 206 0.24 -2.63 11.46
N ILE A 207 -0.39 -1.56 11.93
CA ILE A 207 -1.14 -0.59 11.12
C ILE A 207 -0.39 0.73 11.16
N ASP A 208 -0.13 1.30 9.99
CA ASP A 208 0.36 2.65 9.82
C ASP A 208 -0.83 3.58 9.55
N THR A 209 -1.10 4.49 10.47
CA THR A 209 -2.26 5.38 10.37
C THR A 209 -2.03 6.55 9.41
N LEU A 210 -0.79 6.85 8.99
CA LEU A 210 -0.52 7.92 8.03
C LEU A 210 -1.18 7.65 6.66
N PRO A 211 -0.95 6.49 5.99
CA PRO A 211 -1.67 6.19 4.75
C PRO A 211 -3.19 6.03 4.95
N MET A 212 -3.64 5.56 6.12
CA MET A 212 -5.06 5.53 6.44
C MET A 212 -5.66 6.94 6.48
N ALA A 213 -5.01 7.88 7.17
CA ALA A 213 -5.44 9.28 7.25
C ALA A 213 -5.50 9.93 5.86
N GLN A 214 -4.51 9.67 5.00
CA GLN A 214 -4.49 10.18 3.63
C GLN A 214 -5.68 9.68 2.81
N ALA A 215 -6.15 8.47 3.07
CA ALA A 215 -7.29 7.88 2.38
C ALA A 215 -8.65 8.32 2.95
N LEU A 216 -8.77 8.35 4.28
CA LEU A 216 -10.01 8.67 4.98
C LEU A 216 -10.31 10.17 4.98
N PHE A 217 -9.27 11.01 5.10
CA PHE A 217 -9.38 12.48 5.24
C PHE A 217 -8.66 13.20 4.07
N PRO A 218 -9.09 13.02 2.81
CA PRO A 218 -8.40 13.60 1.67
C PRO A 218 -8.48 15.12 1.68
N GLY A 219 -7.39 15.78 1.21
CA GLY A 219 -7.37 17.23 1.03
C GLY A 219 -6.77 18.04 2.18
N LEU A 220 -6.28 17.40 3.24
CA LEU A 220 -5.50 18.09 4.27
C LEU A 220 -4.16 18.55 3.69
N HIS A 221 -3.67 19.73 4.13
CA HIS A 221 -2.41 20.28 3.67
C HIS A 221 -1.18 19.48 4.14
N ASN A 222 -1.31 18.77 5.27
CA ASN A 222 -0.39 17.74 5.76
C ASN A 222 -1.17 16.75 6.65
N TYR A 223 -0.51 15.67 7.07
CA TYR A 223 -1.11 14.59 7.88
C TYR A 223 -0.36 14.40 9.19
N LYS A 224 0.16 15.46 9.80
CA LYS A 224 0.66 15.42 11.18
C LYS A 224 -0.51 15.21 12.15
N LEU A 225 -0.24 14.60 13.31
CA LEU A 225 -1.27 14.33 14.33
C LEU A 225 -2.08 15.57 14.68
N ASP A 226 -1.42 16.74 14.85
CA ASP A 226 -2.10 18.03 15.10
C ASP A 226 -3.09 18.42 14.03
N THR A 227 -2.70 18.25 12.78
CA THR A 227 -3.57 18.63 11.65
C THR A 227 -4.79 17.73 11.60
N ILE A 228 -4.60 16.44 11.86
CA ILE A 228 -5.69 15.46 11.90
C ILE A 228 -6.58 15.72 13.11
N ASN A 229 -6.01 15.93 14.31
CA ASN A 229 -6.77 16.26 15.52
C ASN A 229 -7.65 17.49 15.33
N LYS A 230 -7.07 18.56 14.74
CA LYS A 230 -7.81 19.79 14.45
C LYS A 230 -8.94 19.55 13.44
N HIS A 231 -8.69 18.74 12.43
CA HIS A 231 -9.69 18.39 11.43
C HIS A 231 -10.85 17.60 12.01
N LEU A 232 -10.56 16.70 12.95
CA LEU A 232 -11.55 15.85 13.63
C LEU A 232 -12.16 16.50 14.88
N GLU A 233 -11.80 17.75 15.18
CA GLU A 233 -12.26 18.50 16.36
C GLU A 233 -11.98 17.78 17.70
N ILE A 234 -10.90 16.97 17.72
CA ILE A 234 -10.45 16.26 18.92
C ILE A 234 -9.76 17.28 19.86
N GLN A 235 -10.01 17.13 21.18
CA GLN A 235 -9.42 17.99 22.21
C GLN A 235 -7.89 18.09 22.07
N PRO A 236 -7.31 19.30 22.23
CA PRO A 236 -5.86 19.50 22.25
C PRO A 236 -5.18 18.63 23.30
N PHE A 237 -3.97 18.20 23.04
CA PHE A 237 -3.15 17.40 23.95
C PHE A 237 -1.72 17.99 24.04
N ASN A 238 -0.97 17.57 25.07
CA ASN A 238 0.42 17.96 25.20
C ASN A 238 1.26 17.13 24.22
N HIS A 239 1.96 17.81 23.34
CA HIS A 239 2.84 17.18 22.37
C HIS A 239 4.19 16.78 22.96
N HIS A 240 4.83 15.82 22.29
CA HIS A 240 6.21 15.40 22.54
C HIS A 240 6.42 14.65 23.86
N ARG A 241 5.40 13.90 24.28
CA ARG A 241 5.48 12.84 25.26
C ARG A 241 4.82 11.60 24.65
N ALA A 242 5.58 10.53 24.53
CA ALA A 242 5.14 9.33 23.80
C ALA A 242 3.77 8.79 24.26
N VAL A 243 3.44 8.87 25.56
CA VAL A 243 2.13 8.43 26.05
C VAL A 243 1.00 9.36 25.63
N ASP A 244 1.24 10.68 25.62
CA ASP A 244 0.23 11.67 25.23
C ASP A 244 0.00 11.61 23.72
N ASP A 245 1.06 11.43 22.92
CA ASP A 245 0.97 11.25 21.48
C ASP A 245 0.30 9.91 21.12
N ALA A 246 0.60 8.81 21.83
CA ALA A 246 -0.11 7.55 21.71
C ALA A 246 -1.60 7.67 22.04
N MET A 247 -1.96 8.44 23.08
CA MET A 247 -3.34 8.69 23.46
C MET A 247 -4.08 9.52 22.43
N ALA A 248 -3.42 10.55 21.87
CA ALA A 248 -3.98 11.37 20.80
C ALA A 248 -4.20 10.55 19.53
N LEU A 249 -3.21 9.73 19.17
CA LEU A 249 -3.31 8.80 18.06
C LEU A 249 -4.44 7.78 18.27
N ALA A 250 -4.61 7.27 19.50
CA ALA A 250 -5.68 6.33 19.81
C ALA A 250 -7.07 6.95 19.60
N ARG A 251 -7.26 8.23 19.95
CA ARG A 251 -8.52 8.96 19.68
C ARG A 251 -8.78 9.10 18.17
N ILE A 252 -7.74 9.44 17.39
CA ILE A 252 -7.82 9.48 15.93
C ILE A 252 -8.17 8.09 15.40
N PHE A 253 -7.54 7.05 15.93
CA PHE A 253 -7.76 5.68 15.49
C PHE A 253 -9.18 5.19 15.80
N GLU A 254 -9.79 5.58 16.91
CA GLU A 254 -11.23 5.32 17.19
C GLU A 254 -12.12 5.88 16.07
N VAL A 255 -11.88 7.12 15.63
CA VAL A 255 -12.62 7.73 14.52
C VAL A 255 -12.39 6.95 13.23
N MET A 256 -11.12 6.61 12.93
CA MET A 256 -10.78 5.83 11.74
C MET A 256 -11.49 4.46 11.73
N LEU A 257 -11.57 3.77 12.88
CA LEU A 257 -12.29 2.50 13.00
C LEU A 257 -13.80 2.66 12.74
N SER A 258 -14.39 3.77 13.18
CA SER A 258 -15.79 4.10 12.86
C SER A 258 -16.00 4.31 11.37
N ASP A 259 -15.13 5.10 10.73
CA ASP A 259 -15.20 5.37 9.29
C ASP A 259 -14.98 4.09 8.44
N LEU A 260 -14.08 3.20 8.88
CA LEU A 260 -13.89 1.90 8.24
C LEU A 260 -15.16 1.05 8.30
N LYS A 261 -15.83 1.03 9.46
CA LYS A 261 -17.09 0.30 9.66
C LYS A 261 -18.20 0.84 8.76
N GLU A 262 -18.32 2.16 8.63
CA GLU A 262 -19.29 2.82 7.74
C GLU A 262 -19.05 2.49 6.25
N LYS A 263 -17.81 2.14 5.91
CA LYS A 263 -17.40 1.73 4.56
C LYS A 263 -17.38 0.21 4.36
N ASP A 264 -18.06 -0.55 5.25
CA ASP A 264 -18.12 -2.02 5.23
C ASP A 264 -16.75 -2.73 5.34
N MET A 265 -15.72 -2.04 5.81
CA MET A 265 -14.41 -2.63 6.10
C MET A 265 -14.39 -3.11 7.55
N THR A 266 -14.83 -4.33 7.78
CA THR A 266 -15.02 -4.88 9.12
C THR A 266 -13.86 -5.73 9.64
N THR A 267 -12.83 -5.96 8.81
CA THR A 267 -11.65 -6.75 9.15
C THR A 267 -10.36 -6.04 8.78
N VAL A 268 -9.27 -6.35 9.47
CA VAL A 268 -7.97 -5.71 9.27
C VAL A 268 -7.42 -5.95 7.87
N GLU A 269 -7.57 -7.15 7.31
CA GLU A 269 -7.13 -7.45 5.95
C GLU A 269 -7.88 -6.67 4.86
N ALA A 270 -9.11 -6.24 5.15
CA ALA A 270 -9.89 -5.45 4.20
C ALA A 270 -9.38 -4.00 4.04
N ILE A 271 -8.58 -3.50 4.98
CA ILE A 271 -8.14 -2.09 5.01
C ILE A 271 -7.32 -1.74 3.77
N ASN A 272 -6.28 -2.51 3.44
CA ASN A 272 -5.40 -2.21 2.32
C ASN A 272 -6.11 -2.17 0.96
N THR A 273 -7.11 -3.03 0.79
CA THR A 273 -7.90 -3.10 -0.46
C THR A 273 -9.06 -2.12 -0.45
N GLY A 274 -9.73 -1.96 0.68
CA GLY A 274 -10.92 -1.14 0.82
C GLY A 274 -10.63 0.36 0.78
N LEU A 275 -9.47 0.79 1.28
CA LEU A 275 -9.02 2.19 1.19
C LEU A 275 -8.45 2.56 -0.18
N GLY A 276 -8.22 1.58 -1.07
CA GLY A 276 -7.79 1.80 -2.45
C GLY A 276 -8.86 2.54 -3.28
N GLY A 277 -8.43 3.14 -4.41
CA GLY A 277 -9.34 3.78 -5.36
C GLY A 277 -9.56 5.29 -5.15
N ASN A 278 -8.84 5.94 -4.25
CA ASN A 278 -8.84 7.39 -4.14
C ASN A 278 -8.33 8.03 -5.45
N LYS A 279 -9.08 9.00 -6.00
CA LYS A 279 -8.74 9.70 -7.26
C LYS A 279 -7.37 10.38 -7.22
N GLU A 280 -6.88 10.78 -6.05
CA GLU A 280 -5.54 11.37 -5.88
C GLU A 280 -4.42 10.36 -6.26
N VAL A 281 -4.66 9.07 -6.04
CA VAL A 281 -3.72 8.01 -6.43
C VAL A 281 -3.54 7.95 -7.94
N LEU A 282 -4.57 8.30 -8.71
CA LEU A 282 -4.49 8.35 -10.18
C LEU A 282 -3.51 9.41 -10.69
N LYS A 283 -3.16 10.42 -9.88
CA LYS A 283 -2.15 11.44 -10.19
C LYS A 283 -0.72 10.93 -9.99
N LYS A 284 -0.52 9.80 -9.28
CA LYS A 284 0.80 9.20 -9.07
C LYS A 284 1.43 8.77 -10.40
N LYS A 285 2.74 8.54 -10.37
CA LYS A 285 3.47 7.93 -11.48
C LYS A 285 2.80 6.61 -11.86
N TYR A 286 2.62 6.37 -13.15
CA TYR A 286 2.15 5.09 -13.67
C TYR A 286 3.33 4.27 -14.20
N TYR A 287 3.09 2.99 -14.33
CA TYR A 287 3.99 2.01 -14.92
C TYR A 287 3.30 1.34 -16.10
N HIS A 288 4.07 0.80 -17.02
CA HIS A 288 3.55 0.00 -18.11
C HIS A 288 3.42 -1.45 -17.65
N LEU A 289 2.27 -2.06 -17.90
CA LEU A 289 1.98 -3.44 -17.53
C LEU A 289 1.31 -4.13 -18.71
N ILE A 290 1.92 -5.21 -19.21
CA ILE A 290 1.31 -6.02 -20.26
C ILE A 290 0.30 -6.96 -19.63
N ILE A 291 -0.93 -6.91 -20.14
CA ILE A 291 -2.02 -7.80 -19.78
C ILE A 291 -2.32 -8.69 -21.00
N LEU A 292 -2.16 -10.01 -20.84
CA LEU A 292 -2.47 -10.98 -21.90
C LEU A 292 -3.69 -11.81 -21.50
N VAL A 293 -4.52 -12.12 -22.47
CA VAL A 293 -5.73 -12.92 -22.31
C VAL A 293 -5.39 -14.40 -22.44
N GLN A 294 -5.77 -15.19 -21.43
CA GLN A 294 -5.57 -16.63 -21.41
C GLN A 294 -6.79 -17.40 -21.92
N ASN A 295 -8.01 -16.88 -21.69
CA ASN A 295 -9.28 -17.54 -22.02
C ASN A 295 -10.42 -16.51 -22.18
N GLN A 296 -11.62 -16.97 -22.47
CA GLN A 296 -12.80 -16.12 -22.69
C GLN A 296 -13.20 -15.31 -21.46
N THR A 297 -12.99 -15.82 -20.25
CA THR A 297 -13.21 -15.07 -19.01
C THR A 297 -12.23 -13.90 -18.93
N GLY A 298 -10.96 -14.13 -19.24
CA GLY A 298 -9.93 -13.10 -19.31
C GLY A 298 -10.25 -12.03 -20.35
N LEU A 299 -10.78 -12.38 -21.53
CA LEU A 299 -11.17 -11.41 -22.55
C LEU A 299 -12.28 -10.48 -22.05
N LYS A 300 -13.32 -11.04 -21.44
CA LYS A 300 -14.39 -10.25 -20.80
C LYS A 300 -13.86 -9.34 -19.70
N ASN A 301 -12.94 -9.85 -18.89
CA ASN A 301 -12.32 -9.10 -17.80
C ASN A 301 -11.43 -7.98 -18.33
N LEU A 302 -10.64 -8.22 -19.39
CA LEU A 302 -9.84 -7.18 -20.04
C LEU A 302 -10.73 -6.03 -20.55
N TYR A 303 -11.84 -6.33 -21.22
CA TYR A 303 -12.78 -5.31 -21.65
C TYR A 303 -13.36 -4.50 -20.49
N ARG A 304 -13.67 -5.13 -19.36
CA ARG A 304 -14.13 -4.42 -18.15
C ARG A 304 -13.06 -3.50 -17.60
N ILE A 305 -11.81 -3.96 -17.55
CA ILE A 305 -10.65 -3.18 -17.09
C ILE A 305 -10.47 -1.96 -18.02
N VAL A 306 -10.38 -2.15 -19.32
CA VAL A 306 -10.19 -1.07 -20.30
C VAL A 306 -11.35 -0.08 -20.25
N SER A 307 -12.59 -0.54 -20.21
CA SER A 307 -13.77 0.32 -20.10
C SER A 307 -13.75 1.16 -18.82
N ALA A 308 -13.43 0.54 -17.67
CA ALA A 308 -13.33 1.26 -16.40
C ALA A 308 -12.18 2.28 -16.40
N ALA A 309 -11.02 1.93 -17.00
CA ALA A 309 -9.89 2.83 -17.13
C ALA A 309 -10.25 4.12 -17.91
N HIS A 310 -11.04 4.00 -18.97
CA HIS A 310 -11.48 5.15 -19.76
C HIS A 310 -12.64 5.95 -19.14
N THR A 311 -13.52 5.31 -18.38
CA THR A 311 -14.74 5.96 -17.86
C THR A 311 -14.62 6.42 -16.42
N LYS A 312 -13.90 5.68 -15.57
CA LYS A 312 -13.82 5.93 -14.12
C LYS A 312 -12.44 6.38 -13.66
N TYR A 313 -11.38 5.89 -14.29
CA TYR A 313 -10.00 6.07 -13.84
C TYR A 313 -9.13 6.85 -14.84
N PHE A 314 -9.74 7.69 -15.64
CA PHE A 314 -9.03 8.52 -16.63
C PHE A 314 -8.38 9.74 -15.96
N PHE A 315 -7.04 9.82 -16.05
CA PHE A 315 -6.28 11.02 -15.70
C PHE A 315 -5.12 11.18 -16.69
N LYS A 316 -5.29 12.08 -17.68
CA LYS A 316 -4.37 12.26 -18.84
C LYS A 316 -4.21 11.00 -19.71
N LYS A 317 -4.28 9.81 -19.13
CA LYS A 317 -4.22 8.48 -19.72
C LYS A 317 -5.24 7.58 -19.01
N PRO A 318 -5.75 6.50 -19.66
CA PRO A 318 -6.64 5.54 -19.01
C PRO A 318 -5.87 4.70 -17.99
N ARG A 319 -5.95 5.06 -16.72
CA ARG A 319 -5.23 4.39 -15.62
C ARG A 319 -5.90 3.06 -15.27
N VAL A 320 -5.08 2.07 -14.96
CA VAL A 320 -5.53 0.78 -14.44
C VAL A 320 -5.04 0.64 -13.00
N PRO A 321 -5.89 0.93 -12.01
CA PRO A 321 -5.57 0.74 -10.61
C PRO A 321 -5.35 -0.74 -10.27
N ARG A 322 -4.46 -1.03 -9.34
CA ARG A 322 -4.19 -2.39 -8.85
C ARG A 322 -5.45 -3.05 -8.28
N SER A 323 -6.27 -2.29 -7.55
CA SER A 323 -7.57 -2.75 -7.02
C SER A 323 -8.51 -3.24 -8.13
N LEU A 324 -8.61 -2.49 -9.24
CA LEU A 324 -9.40 -2.88 -10.41
C LEU A 324 -8.84 -4.15 -11.05
N LEU A 325 -7.51 -4.21 -11.20
CA LEU A 325 -6.84 -5.37 -11.78
C LEU A 325 -7.06 -6.63 -10.94
N ASN A 326 -6.92 -6.53 -9.61
CA ASN A 326 -7.18 -7.63 -8.69
C ASN A 326 -8.62 -8.14 -8.79
N LYS A 327 -9.59 -7.24 -8.95
CA LYS A 327 -11.01 -7.58 -9.09
C LYS A 327 -11.32 -8.40 -10.34
N TYR A 328 -10.59 -8.18 -11.43
CA TYR A 328 -10.83 -8.78 -12.75
C TYR A 328 -9.64 -9.59 -13.26
N ARG A 329 -8.81 -10.12 -12.37
CA ARG A 329 -7.57 -10.83 -12.71
C ARG A 329 -7.78 -12.20 -13.35
N ASP A 330 -8.92 -12.84 -13.11
CA ASP A 330 -9.18 -14.20 -13.56
C ASP A 330 -9.11 -14.31 -15.09
N GLY A 331 -8.38 -15.32 -15.58
CA GLY A 331 -8.14 -15.56 -17.01
C GLY A 331 -7.16 -14.60 -17.68
N LEU A 332 -6.38 -13.81 -16.89
CA LEU A 332 -5.37 -12.90 -17.38
C LEU A 332 -3.96 -13.32 -16.92
N ILE A 333 -2.98 -13.09 -17.78
CA ILE A 333 -1.55 -13.19 -17.49
C ILE A 333 -1.00 -11.75 -17.45
N LEU A 334 -0.20 -11.45 -16.43
CA LEU A 334 0.40 -10.13 -16.20
C LEU A 334 1.91 -10.25 -16.31
N THR A 335 2.55 -9.34 -17.05
CA THR A 335 3.99 -9.34 -17.27
C THR A 335 4.55 -7.92 -17.43
#